data_8833e6caea8ad8e45b0d0191200866e5
#
_entry.id   8833e6caea8ad8e45b0d0191200866e5
#
_cell.length_a   1.000
_cell.length_b   1.000
_cell.length_c   1.000
_cell.angle_alpha   90.00
_cell.angle_beta   90.00
_cell.angle_gamma   90.00
#
_symmetry.space_group_name_H-M   'P 1'
#
loop_
_entity.id
_entity.type
_entity.pdbx_description
1 polymer ?
#
loop_
_entity_poly.entity_id
_entity_poly.type
_entity_poly.pdbx_seq_one_letter_code
_entity_poly.pdbx_strand_id
1 'polypeptide(L)'
;VVWPETAIVPWLDDASKELTTISESIPLGADLIFGIRRHEKNKIFNSLILLSNDGVVKEKYDKYHLVPFGEYIPVLRFLSDHNILFQNNYDTFGFSSGSGAKILSSKIGLIRPLICYEAIFFQEINNNPRPNFLVNLTNDGWLGSWAGPEQHLQQVRMRAIEQGLPVIRSANTGISAVIDPYGNVIESIPLG
;
A
#
# COMPACT_ATOMS: atom_id res chain seq x y z
N VAL A 1 10.21 0.91 10.43
CA VAL A 1 10.02 -0.47 9.94
C VAL A 1 8.96 -0.44 8.86
N VAL A 2 9.08 -1.27 7.81
CA VAL A 2 8.09 -1.34 6.71
C VAL A 2 7.75 -2.80 6.43
N TRP A 3 6.47 -3.14 6.51
CA TRP A 3 5.92 -4.46 6.18
C TRP A 3 5.09 -4.38 4.90
N PRO A 4 4.91 -5.50 4.17
CA PRO A 4 4.28 -5.48 2.86
C PRO A 4 2.76 -5.25 2.88
N GLU A 5 2.16 -5.28 1.69
CA GLU A 5 0.72 -5.24 1.47
C GLU A 5 0.02 -6.40 2.17
N THR A 6 -1.11 -6.12 2.83
CA THR A 6 -1.90 -7.10 3.60
C THR A 6 -1.06 -8.00 4.52
N ALA A 7 -0.07 -7.41 5.17
CA ALA A 7 0.83 -8.12 6.08
C ALA A 7 0.13 -8.68 7.33
N ILE A 8 -0.99 -8.10 7.70
CA ILE A 8 -1.80 -8.50 8.86
C ILE A 8 -3.13 -9.03 8.35
N VAL A 9 -3.49 -10.26 8.77
CA VAL A 9 -4.67 -10.99 8.29
C VAL A 9 -5.99 -10.46 8.85
N PRO A 10 -6.14 -10.16 10.16
CA PRO A 10 -7.35 -9.54 10.69
C PRO A 10 -7.66 -8.21 10.01
N TRP A 11 -8.92 -7.78 10.08
CA TRP A 11 -9.31 -6.45 9.67
C TRP A 11 -8.78 -5.41 10.67
N LEU A 12 -8.48 -4.20 10.23
CA LEU A 12 -7.94 -3.16 11.11
C LEU A 12 -8.80 -2.93 12.36
N ASP A 13 -10.10 -2.99 12.20
CA ASP A 13 -11.08 -2.75 13.27
C ASP A 13 -11.10 -3.89 14.31
N ASP A 14 -10.66 -5.08 13.93
CA ASP A 14 -10.60 -6.28 14.79
C ASP A 14 -9.18 -6.56 15.30
N ALA A 15 -8.18 -5.86 14.80
CA ALA A 15 -6.75 -6.13 15.03
C ALA A 15 -6.18 -5.48 16.31
N SER A 16 -7.00 -5.06 17.26
CA SER A 16 -6.54 -4.30 18.43
C SER A 16 -5.48 -5.05 19.25
N LYS A 17 -5.62 -6.35 19.42
CA LYS A 17 -4.65 -7.19 20.15
C LYS A 17 -3.34 -7.36 19.37
N GLU A 18 -3.44 -7.62 18.08
CA GLU A 18 -2.31 -7.75 17.17
C GLU A 18 -1.52 -6.44 17.10
N LEU A 19 -2.21 -5.31 16.98
CA LEU A 19 -1.57 -3.99 16.97
C LEU A 19 -0.85 -3.68 18.28
N THR A 20 -1.42 -4.05 19.42
CA THR A 20 -0.77 -3.91 20.72
C THR A 20 0.51 -4.75 20.77
N THR A 21 0.42 -6.05 20.44
CA THR A 21 1.57 -6.95 20.46
C THR A 21 2.67 -6.49 19.49
N ILE A 22 2.29 -6.01 18.30
CA ILE A 22 3.21 -5.50 17.30
C ILE A 22 3.88 -4.22 17.82
N SER A 23 3.12 -3.31 18.43
CA SER A 23 3.65 -2.03 18.92
C SER A 23 4.70 -2.23 20.00
N GLU A 24 4.55 -3.22 20.88
CA GLU A 24 5.54 -3.61 21.89
C GLU A 24 6.87 -4.06 21.28
N SER A 25 6.83 -4.56 20.05
CA SER A 25 8.03 -5.02 19.31
C SER A 25 8.69 -3.90 18.48
N ILE A 26 8.05 -2.75 18.34
CA ILE A 26 8.60 -1.61 17.58
C ILE A 26 9.63 -0.89 18.46
N PRO A 27 10.86 -0.67 17.99
CA PRO A 27 11.87 0.08 18.75
C PRO A 27 11.36 1.46 19.16
N LEU A 28 11.77 1.90 20.37
CA LEU A 28 11.44 3.24 20.85
C LEU A 28 11.85 4.29 19.81
N GLY A 29 10.94 5.18 19.50
CA GLY A 29 11.17 6.24 18.53
C GLY A 29 10.95 5.86 17.07
N ALA A 30 10.71 4.57 16.76
CA ALA A 30 10.37 4.13 15.42
C ALA A 30 8.87 4.19 15.15
N ASP A 31 8.51 4.21 13.87
CA ASP A 31 7.16 3.97 13.37
C ASP A 31 7.15 2.68 12.53
N LEU A 32 6.01 2.00 12.48
CA LEU A 32 5.76 0.88 11.56
C LEU A 32 4.79 1.31 10.46
N ILE A 33 5.16 1.02 9.22
CA ILE A 33 4.29 1.15 8.05
C ILE A 33 3.93 -0.26 7.61
N PHE A 34 2.64 -0.55 7.43
CA PHE A 34 2.19 -1.88 7.00
C PHE A 34 0.88 -1.83 6.22
N GLY A 35 0.65 -2.86 5.42
CA GLY A 35 -0.60 -3.07 4.69
C GLY A 35 -1.59 -3.90 5.49
N ILE A 36 -2.86 -3.50 5.47
CA ILE A 36 -3.98 -4.19 6.13
C ILE A 36 -5.30 -3.90 5.40
N ARG A 37 -6.25 -4.78 5.53
CA ARG A 37 -7.63 -4.53 5.09
C ARG A 37 -8.42 -3.83 6.20
N ARG A 38 -9.30 -2.92 5.83
CA ARG A 38 -10.19 -2.24 6.77
C ARG A 38 -11.61 -2.09 6.23
N HIS A 39 -12.55 -2.00 7.12
CA HIS A 39 -13.92 -1.62 6.83
C HIS A 39 -14.16 -0.13 7.16
N GLU A 40 -15.04 0.50 6.41
CA GLU A 40 -15.63 1.77 6.79
C GLU A 40 -17.06 1.83 6.24
N LYS A 41 -18.04 1.79 7.14
CA LYS A 41 -19.45 1.63 6.76
C LYS A 41 -19.59 0.33 5.94
N ASN A 42 -20.05 0.47 4.71
CA ASN A 42 -20.27 -0.64 3.79
C ASN A 42 -19.18 -0.75 2.72
N LYS A 43 -17.97 -0.31 3.02
CA LYS A 43 -16.84 -0.30 2.07
C LYS A 43 -15.64 -1.04 2.65
N ILE A 44 -14.95 -1.74 1.78
CA ILE A 44 -13.71 -2.45 2.09
C ILE A 44 -12.57 -1.72 1.40
N PHE A 45 -11.48 -1.48 2.13
CA PHE A 45 -10.30 -0.82 1.61
C PHE A 45 -9.05 -1.68 1.81
N ASN A 46 -8.18 -1.64 0.81
CA ASN A 46 -6.79 -2.06 0.92
C ASN A 46 -6.00 -0.84 1.39
N SER A 47 -5.43 -0.91 2.59
CA SER A 47 -4.92 0.29 3.27
C SER A 47 -3.47 0.13 3.71
N LEU A 48 -2.75 1.24 3.71
CA LEU A 48 -1.47 1.41 4.37
C LEU A 48 -1.70 2.18 5.66
N ILE A 49 -1.15 1.68 6.75
CA ILE A 49 -1.24 2.26 8.09
C ILE A 49 0.15 2.69 8.57
N LEU A 50 0.22 3.86 9.18
CA LEU A 50 1.36 4.34 9.94
C LEU A 50 1.04 4.19 11.43
N LEU A 51 1.70 3.25 12.09
CA LEU A 51 1.55 2.91 13.51
C LEU A 51 2.76 3.40 14.28
N SER A 52 2.52 4.08 15.40
CA SER A 52 3.59 4.43 16.33
C SER A 52 3.89 3.31 17.32
N ASN A 53 5.03 3.39 17.98
CA ASN A 53 5.47 2.43 18.98
C ASN A 53 4.62 2.38 20.26
N ASP A 54 3.69 3.30 20.45
CA ASP A 54 2.67 3.31 21.50
C ASP A 54 1.34 2.68 21.07
N GLY A 55 1.29 2.05 19.88
CA GLY A 55 0.11 1.38 19.34
C GLY A 55 -0.94 2.32 18.73
N VAL A 56 -0.62 3.62 18.59
CA VAL A 56 -1.55 4.58 17.99
C VAL A 56 -1.41 4.61 16.49
N VAL A 57 -2.52 4.44 15.78
CA VAL A 57 -2.61 4.68 14.33
C VAL A 57 -2.54 6.19 14.07
N LYS A 58 -1.41 6.65 13.53
CA LYS A 58 -1.18 8.07 13.25
C LYS A 58 -1.81 8.51 11.95
N GLU A 59 -1.61 7.72 10.91
CA GLU A 59 -2.04 8.04 9.55
C GLU A 59 -2.53 6.78 8.85
N LYS A 60 -3.46 6.96 7.91
CA LYS A 60 -3.93 5.92 7.02
C LYS A 60 -4.02 6.41 5.58
N TYR A 61 -3.77 5.52 4.65
CA TYR A 61 -3.94 5.73 3.23
C TYR A 61 -4.69 4.53 2.65
N ASP A 62 -5.75 4.77 1.93
CA ASP A 62 -6.52 3.74 1.22
C ASP A 62 -6.12 3.75 -0.24
N LYS A 63 -5.84 2.58 -0.78
CA LYS A 63 -5.50 2.40 -2.19
C LYS A 63 -6.53 3.07 -3.08
N TYR A 64 -6.06 3.97 -3.93
CA TYR A 64 -6.91 4.76 -4.80
C TYR A 64 -7.09 4.10 -6.17
N HIS A 65 -6.00 3.67 -6.80
CA HIS A 65 -6.01 2.95 -8.07
C HIS A 65 -6.14 1.45 -7.84
N LEU A 66 -7.34 0.95 -8.07
CA LEU A 66 -7.65 -0.48 -7.95
C LEU A 66 -7.37 -1.21 -9.26
N VAL A 67 -6.98 -2.47 -9.17
CA VAL A 67 -6.76 -3.36 -10.33
C VAL A 67 -8.12 -3.87 -10.83
N PRO A 68 -8.54 -3.52 -12.06
CA PRO A 68 -9.77 -4.05 -12.64
C PRO A 68 -9.72 -5.57 -12.73
N PHE A 69 -10.83 -6.22 -12.43
CA PHE A 69 -11.02 -7.68 -12.39
C PHE A 69 -10.19 -8.44 -11.34
N GLY A 70 -9.20 -7.79 -10.71
CA GLY A 70 -8.43 -8.34 -9.60
C GLY A 70 -8.96 -7.87 -8.24
N GLU A 71 -9.19 -6.58 -8.10
CA GLU A 71 -9.64 -5.96 -6.85
C GLU A 71 -11.10 -5.51 -6.89
N TYR A 72 -11.67 -5.33 -8.06
CA TYR A 72 -13.10 -5.04 -8.25
C TYR A 72 -13.56 -5.52 -9.63
N ILE A 73 -14.87 -5.74 -9.76
CA ILE A 73 -15.50 -6.11 -11.03
C ILE A 73 -16.24 -4.89 -11.59
N PRO A 74 -15.74 -4.27 -12.69
CA PRO A 74 -16.28 -3.00 -13.21
C PRO A 74 -17.79 -3.03 -13.50
N VAL A 75 -18.29 -4.12 -14.10
CA VAL A 75 -19.72 -4.27 -14.43
C VAL A 75 -20.58 -4.33 -13.18
N LEU A 76 -20.17 -5.09 -12.17
CA LEU A 76 -20.93 -5.20 -10.92
C LEU A 76 -20.93 -3.88 -10.16
N ARG A 77 -19.82 -3.15 -10.17
CA ARG A 77 -19.72 -1.83 -9.56
C ARG A 77 -20.65 -0.83 -10.26
N PHE A 78 -20.64 -0.80 -11.59
CA PHE A 78 -21.56 0.05 -12.36
C PHE A 78 -23.03 -0.24 -12.02
N LEU A 79 -23.42 -1.52 -11.95
CA LEU A 79 -24.79 -1.93 -11.61
C LEU A 79 -25.16 -1.56 -10.16
N SER A 80 -24.22 -1.66 -9.23
CA SER A 80 -24.40 -1.24 -7.84
C SER A 80 -24.58 0.27 -7.71
N ASP A 81 -23.74 1.05 -8.37
CA ASP A 81 -23.77 2.52 -8.34
C ASP A 81 -25.10 3.08 -8.91
N HIS A 82 -25.76 2.31 -9.79
CA HIS A 82 -27.08 2.65 -10.37
C HIS A 82 -28.26 1.97 -9.66
N ASN A 83 -28.06 1.38 -8.47
CA ASN A 83 -29.09 0.68 -7.69
C ASN A 83 -29.82 -0.46 -8.43
N ILE A 84 -29.18 -1.07 -9.41
CA ILE A 84 -29.72 -2.18 -10.20
C ILE A 84 -29.51 -3.52 -9.48
N LEU A 85 -28.50 -3.62 -8.61
CA LEU A 85 -28.25 -4.79 -7.77
C LEU A 85 -28.59 -4.52 -6.31
N PHE A 86 -29.19 -5.53 -5.64
CA PHE A 86 -29.59 -5.45 -4.25
C PHE A 86 -28.38 -5.23 -3.31
N GLN A 87 -28.52 -4.27 -2.42
CA GLN A 87 -27.48 -3.55 -1.68
C GLN A 87 -26.80 -4.29 -0.52
N ASN A 88 -26.89 -5.59 -0.32
CA ASN A 88 -26.54 -6.17 0.98
C ASN A 88 -25.22 -6.96 1.07
N ASN A 89 -24.40 -7.07 0.02
CA ASN A 89 -23.15 -7.81 0.09
C ASN A 89 -22.00 -7.06 -0.60
N TYR A 90 -21.40 -6.12 0.11
CA TYR A 90 -20.24 -5.34 -0.39
C TYR A 90 -19.00 -6.20 -0.64
N ASP A 91 -18.83 -7.30 0.08
CA ASP A 91 -17.78 -8.29 -0.16
C ASP A 91 -17.82 -8.89 -1.58
N THR A 92 -18.98 -8.85 -2.22
CA THR A 92 -19.19 -9.37 -3.59
C THR A 92 -18.61 -8.44 -4.66
N PHE A 93 -18.40 -7.15 -4.35
CA PHE A 93 -17.97 -6.15 -5.34
C PHE A 93 -16.47 -5.86 -5.30
N GLY A 94 -15.74 -6.40 -4.30
CA GLY A 94 -14.32 -6.19 -4.10
C GLY A 94 -14.00 -4.89 -3.31
N PHE A 95 -12.77 -4.41 -3.46
CA PHE A 95 -12.31 -3.22 -2.76
C PHE A 95 -12.97 -1.93 -3.27
N SER A 96 -13.09 -0.97 -2.38
CA SER A 96 -13.47 0.39 -2.69
C SER A 96 -12.24 1.26 -2.91
N SER A 97 -12.31 2.18 -3.88
CA SER A 97 -11.25 3.16 -4.12
C SER A 97 -11.17 4.16 -2.97
N GLY A 98 -9.95 4.47 -2.55
CA GLY A 98 -9.67 5.56 -1.62
C GLY A 98 -10.00 6.94 -2.20
N SER A 99 -9.84 7.97 -1.40
CA SER A 99 -10.19 9.36 -1.76
C SER A 99 -9.22 10.04 -2.72
N GLY A 100 -8.12 9.37 -3.07
CA GLY A 100 -7.09 9.89 -3.95
C GLY A 100 -5.70 9.85 -3.33
N ALA A 101 -4.76 10.39 -4.07
CA ALA A 101 -3.37 10.51 -3.66
C ALA A 101 -3.23 11.32 -2.35
N LYS A 102 -2.42 10.83 -1.41
CA LYS A 102 -2.21 11.45 -0.09
C LYS A 102 -0.72 11.46 0.27
N ILE A 103 -0.30 12.50 0.97
CA ILE A 103 1.01 12.55 1.62
C ILE A 103 0.80 12.32 3.12
N LEU A 104 1.57 11.39 3.69
CA LEU A 104 1.54 11.08 5.11
C LEU A 104 2.73 11.72 5.82
N SER A 105 2.51 12.13 7.07
CA SER A 105 3.57 12.69 7.90
C SER A 105 4.11 11.62 8.84
N SER A 106 5.41 11.31 8.73
CA SER A 106 6.11 10.38 9.61
C SER A 106 7.22 11.08 10.40
N LYS A 107 7.81 10.39 11.37
CA LYS A 107 8.96 10.89 12.13
C LYS A 107 10.20 11.19 11.26
N ILE A 108 10.33 10.53 10.12
CA ILE A 108 11.48 10.67 9.21
C ILE A 108 11.19 11.48 7.96
N GLY A 109 10.02 12.12 7.89
CA GLY A 109 9.65 12.99 6.78
C GLY A 109 8.30 12.66 6.16
N LEU A 110 8.00 13.38 5.09
CA LEU A 110 6.78 13.22 4.31
C LEU A 110 6.88 12.02 3.38
N ILE A 111 5.86 11.17 3.40
CA ILE A 111 5.80 9.90 2.65
C ILE A 111 4.71 9.99 1.60
N ARG A 112 5.03 9.58 0.37
CA ARG A 112 4.02 9.22 -0.62
C ARG A 112 3.81 7.71 -0.61
N PRO A 113 2.68 7.21 -0.09
CA PRO A 113 2.34 5.80 -0.17
C PRO A 113 1.93 5.40 -1.58
N LEU A 114 2.30 4.18 -1.97
CA LEU A 114 1.93 3.50 -3.21
C LEU A 114 1.62 2.04 -2.86
N ILE A 115 0.40 1.59 -3.10
CA ILE A 115 0.03 0.19 -2.85
C ILE A 115 0.02 -0.57 -4.17
N CYS A 116 0.95 -1.51 -4.31
CA CYS A 116 1.07 -2.46 -5.42
C CYS A 116 1.06 -1.74 -6.80
N TYR A 117 0.02 -1.97 -7.58
CA TYR A 117 -0.18 -1.45 -8.93
C TYR A 117 -0.14 0.09 -9.06
N GLU A 118 -0.34 0.82 -7.97
CA GLU A 118 -0.25 2.29 -7.98
C GLU A 118 1.12 2.81 -8.42
N ALA A 119 2.18 2.01 -8.25
CA ALA A 119 3.52 2.38 -8.69
C ALA A 119 3.66 2.56 -10.21
N ILE A 120 2.73 2.08 -11.02
CA ILE A 120 2.77 2.26 -12.47
C ILE A 120 2.22 3.63 -12.93
N PHE A 121 1.43 4.32 -12.10
CA PHE A 121 0.78 5.59 -12.42
C PHE A 121 1.66 6.77 -12.02
N PHE A 122 2.56 7.19 -12.89
CA PHE A 122 3.51 8.30 -12.64
C PHE A 122 2.81 9.64 -12.38
N GLN A 123 1.66 9.88 -12.97
CA GLN A 123 0.91 11.14 -12.89
C GLN A 123 0.42 11.46 -11.48
N GLU A 124 0.24 10.45 -10.63
CA GLU A 124 -0.34 10.60 -9.31
C GLU A 124 0.71 10.78 -8.20
N ILE A 125 1.98 10.67 -8.55
CA ILE A 125 3.07 10.75 -7.57
C ILE A 125 3.44 12.20 -7.27
N ASN A 126 3.15 13.10 -8.21
CA ASN A 126 3.52 14.51 -8.08
C ASN A 126 2.52 15.30 -7.22
N ASN A 127 2.65 15.14 -5.90
CA ASN A 127 1.78 15.78 -4.92
C ASN A 127 2.43 17.01 -4.27
N ASN A 128 1.58 17.96 -3.87
CA ASN A 128 1.97 19.11 -3.06
C ASN A 128 1.41 18.91 -1.63
N PRO A 129 2.24 18.89 -0.55
CA PRO A 129 3.68 19.15 -0.55
C PRO A 129 4.49 18.01 -1.18
N ARG A 130 5.73 18.31 -1.65
CA ARG A 130 6.65 17.30 -2.19
C ARG A 130 7.04 16.31 -1.08
N PRO A 131 6.88 14.99 -1.28
CA PRO A 131 7.33 13.99 -0.31
C PRO A 131 8.86 13.92 -0.24
N ASN A 132 9.38 13.41 0.87
CA ASN A 132 10.81 13.14 1.03
C ASN A 132 11.20 11.79 0.41
N PHE A 133 10.27 10.82 0.41
CA PHE A 133 10.46 9.49 -0.17
C PHE A 133 9.12 8.83 -0.50
N LEU A 134 9.21 7.79 -1.32
CA LEU A 134 8.08 6.94 -1.67
C LEU A 134 8.13 5.66 -0.83
N VAL A 135 6.97 5.14 -0.45
CA VAL A 135 6.84 3.81 0.17
C VAL A 135 5.92 2.97 -0.70
N ASN A 136 6.43 1.88 -1.24
CA ASN A 136 5.67 0.93 -2.04
C ASN A 136 5.45 -0.36 -1.25
N LEU A 137 4.20 -0.64 -0.87
CA LEU A 137 3.79 -1.91 -0.29
C LEU A 137 3.15 -2.76 -1.37
N THR A 138 3.56 -4.00 -1.52
CA THR A 138 3.04 -4.85 -2.59
C THR A 138 2.94 -6.31 -2.20
N ASN A 139 2.07 -7.03 -2.93
CA ASN A 139 2.04 -8.48 -2.98
C ASN A 139 2.16 -8.90 -4.46
N ASP A 140 3.34 -9.37 -4.85
CA ASP A 140 3.63 -9.77 -6.23
C ASP A 140 3.19 -11.21 -6.56
N GLY A 141 2.55 -11.91 -5.62
CA GLY A 141 2.04 -13.27 -5.84
C GLY A 141 1.10 -13.40 -7.03
N TRP A 142 0.43 -12.31 -7.41
CA TRP A 142 -0.43 -12.24 -8.60
C TRP A 142 0.34 -12.24 -9.93
N LEU A 143 1.62 -11.86 -9.90
CA LEU A 143 2.45 -11.68 -11.09
C LEU A 143 3.22 -12.95 -11.48
N GLY A 144 3.03 -14.04 -10.72
CA GLY A 144 3.79 -15.27 -10.87
C GLY A 144 5.22 -15.16 -10.37
N SER A 145 6.01 -16.22 -10.58
CA SER A 145 7.38 -16.31 -10.04
C SER A 145 8.48 -16.07 -11.09
N TRP A 146 8.12 -15.80 -12.35
CA TRP A 146 9.12 -15.74 -13.43
C TRP A 146 9.61 -14.30 -13.66
N ALA A 147 8.95 -13.50 -14.46
CA ALA A 147 9.40 -12.15 -14.82
C ALA A 147 8.58 -11.03 -14.18
N GLY A 148 7.41 -11.35 -13.63
CA GLY A 148 6.47 -10.36 -13.10
C GLY A 148 7.02 -9.53 -11.95
N PRO A 149 7.58 -10.13 -10.88
CA PRO A 149 8.16 -9.40 -9.77
C PRO A 149 9.34 -8.49 -10.19
N GLU A 150 10.19 -8.98 -11.11
CA GLU A 150 11.30 -8.20 -11.67
C GLU A 150 10.80 -6.99 -12.47
N GLN A 151 9.81 -7.18 -13.33
CA GLN A 151 9.22 -6.10 -14.12
C GLN A 151 8.56 -5.06 -13.22
N HIS A 152 7.86 -5.49 -12.18
CA HIS A 152 7.25 -4.59 -11.23
C HIS A 152 8.31 -3.80 -10.44
N LEU A 153 9.41 -4.43 -10.03
CA LEU A 153 10.54 -3.72 -9.42
C LEU A 153 11.13 -2.66 -10.38
N GLN A 154 11.29 -2.98 -11.67
CA GLN A 154 11.80 -2.01 -12.64
C GLN A 154 10.88 -0.78 -12.75
N GLN A 155 9.57 -0.96 -12.71
CA GLN A 155 8.63 0.16 -12.71
C GLN A 155 8.79 1.04 -11.48
N VAL A 156 8.99 0.45 -10.30
CA VAL A 156 9.27 1.21 -9.07
C VAL A 156 10.58 1.97 -9.15
N ARG A 157 11.63 1.39 -9.76
CA ARG A 157 12.90 2.08 -10.03
C ARG A 157 12.70 3.29 -10.94
N MET A 158 11.87 3.16 -11.97
CA MET A 158 11.51 4.30 -12.83
C MET A 158 10.83 5.42 -12.04
N ARG A 159 9.97 5.08 -11.06
CA ARG A 159 9.37 6.11 -10.18
C ARG A 159 10.42 6.85 -9.36
N ALA A 160 11.42 6.16 -8.85
CA ALA A 160 12.54 6.81 -8.13
C ALA A 160 13.24 7.85 -9.02
N ILE A 161 13.59 7.46 -10.25
CA ILE A 161 14.28 8.32 -11.23
C ILE A 161 13.42 9.53 -11.62
N GLU A 162 12.18 9.30 -12.02
CA GLU A 162 11.29 10.35 -12.50
C GLU A 162 10.96 11.40 -11.44
N GLN A 163 10.86 10.96 -10.20
CA GLN A 163 10.56 11.86 -9.08
C GLN A 163 11.83 12.43 -8.43
N GLY A 164 12.99 11.85 -8.70
CA GLY A 164 14.23 12.18 -7.99
C GLY A 164 14.10 11.94 -6.48
N LEU A 165 13.43 10.85 -6.09
CA LEU A 165 13.11 10.50 -4.71
C LEU A 165 13.51 9.05 -4.41
N PRO A 166 14.05 8.75 -3.21
CA PRO A 166 14.28 7.37 -2.81
C PRO A 166 12.96 6.63 -2.62
N VAL A 167 13.00 5.31 -2.81
CA VAL A 167 11.85 4.42 -2.61
C VAL A 167 12.21 3.32 -1.62
N ILE A 168 11.33 3.09 -0.65
CA ILE A 168 11.34 1.91 0.21
C ILE A 168 10.21 1.01 -0.29
N ARG A 169 10.60 -0.16 -0.84
CA ARG A 169 9.66 -1.18 -1.32
C ARG A 169 9.68 -2.38 -0.38
N SER A 170 8.51 -2.76 0.11
CA SER A 170 8.30 -3.98 0.87
C SER A 170 7.31 -4.87 0.14
N ALA A 171 7.76 -6.07 -0.22
CA ALA A 171 7.00 -7.01 -1.04
C ALA A 171 6.70 -8.28 -0.27
N ASN A 172 5.42 -8.66 -0.24
CA ASN A 172 5.00 -10.01 0.08
C ASN A 172 5.04 -10.84 -1.22
N THR A 173 5.74 -11.96 -1.22
CA THR A 173 5.93 -12.77 -2.43
C THR A 173 6.47 -11.92 -3.61
N GLY A 174 7.62 -11.27 -3.40
CA GLY A 174 8.23 -10.39 -4.38
C GLY A 174 9.61 -9.92 -3.91
N ILE A 175 10.17 -8.94 -4.58
CA ILE A 175 11.48 -8.38 -4.26
C ILE A 175 11.29 -7.14 -3.40
N SER A 176 11.75 -7.17 -2.15
CA SER A 176 11.85 -5.97 -1.31
C SER A 176 13.14 -5.24 -1.62
N ALA A 177 13.12 -3.90 -1.63
CA ALA A 177 14.28 -3.12 -1.99
C ALA A 177 14.28 -1.71 -1.40
N VAL A 178 15.48 -1.17 -1.17
CA VAL A 178 15.73 0.25 -0.98
C VAL A 178 16.37 0.78 -2.26
N ILE A 179 15.78 1.80 -2.84
CA ILE A 179 16.14 2.35 -4.14
C ILE A 179 16.49 3.82 -3.97
N ASP A 180 17.63 4.25 -4.52
CA ASP A 180 18.06 5.64 -4.48
C ASP A 180 17.31 6.51 -5.52
N PRO A 181 17.44 7.85 -5.47
CA PRO A 181 16.79 8.74 -6.44
C PRO A 181 17.26 8.56 -7.90
N TYR A 182 18.34 7.84 -8.12
CA TYR A 182 18.88 7.52 -9.47
C TYR A 182 18.38 6.15 -9.97
N GLY A 183 17.55 5.44 -9.18
CA GLY A 183 17.03 4.13 -9.52
C GLY A 183 18.00 2.98 -9.22
N ASN A 184 19.09 3.21 -8.51
CA ASN A 184 19.99 2.14 -8.09
C ASN A 184 19.37 1.41 -6.89
N VAL A 185 19.37 0.08 -6.92
CA VAL A 185 19.01 -0.75 -5.78
C VAL A 185 20.19 -0.75 -4.82
N ILE A 186 20.00 -0.13 -3.64
CA ILE A 186 21.03 -0.05 -2.60
C ILE A 186 21.10 -1.36 -1.83
N GLU A 187 19.94 -1.88 -1.45
CA GLU A 187 19.77 -3.13 -0.71
C GLU A 187 18.51 -3.84 -1.22
N SER A 188 18.51 -5.17 -1.19
CA SER A 188 17.35 -5.96 -1.57
C SER A 188 17.25 -7.28 -0.81
N ILE A 189 16.00 -7.74 -0.64
CA ILE A 189 15.67 -9.09 -0.23
C ILE A 189 15.07 -9.75 -1.48
N PRO A 190 15.71 -10.78 -2.03
CA PRO A 190 15.25 -11.43 -3.25
C PRO A 190 13.93 -12.15 -3.06
N LEU A 191 13.33 -12.56 -4.16
CA LEU A 191 12.20 -13.49 -4.17
C LEU A 191 12.67 -14.81 -3.55
N GLY A 192 11.97 -15.26 -2.48
CA GLY A 192 12.26 -16.49 -1.77
C GLY A 192 11.62 -17.72 -2.41
#